data_9f81082b973f3f6ee01da4e7a40b1112
#
_entry.id   9f81082b973f3f6ee01da4e7a40b1112
#
_cell.length_a   1.000
_cell.length_b   1.000
_cell.length_c   1.000
_cell.angle_alpha   90.00
_cell.angle_beta   90.00
_cell.angle_gamma   90.00
#
_symmetry.space_group_name_H-M   'P 1'
#
loop_
_entity.id
_entity.type
_entity.pdbx_description
1 polymer ?
#
loop_
_entity_poly.entity_id
_entity_poly.type
_entity_poly.pdbx_seq_one_letter_code
_entity_poly.pdbx_strand_id
1 'polypeptide(L)'
;MVKMKENILVDWTNDIILLNNNYADKGLYTGYIGVVVENLIEEKGIILADFFNPITGEDIAILAEIKKEDFRVYSGTLEDQKLGKAFKDLFRK
;
A
#
# COMPACT_ATOMS: atom_id res chain seq x y z
N MET A 1 -1.20 -8.45 24.97
CA MET A 1 -1.28 -8.35 24.57
C MET A 1 -1.16 -8.67 23.95
N VAL A 2 -1.12 -8.85 23.80
CA VAL A 2 -1.06 -8.96 23.24
C VAL A 2 -0.98 -9.25 22.49
N LYS A 3 -0.77 -9.37 22.37
CA LYS A 3 -0.78 -9.59 21.74
C LYS A 3 -0.68 -10.21 21.05
N MET A 4 -0.70 -10.69 20.96
CA MET A 4 -0.74 -11.10 20.42
C MET A 4 -1.13 -11.61 19.82
N LYS A 5 -1.33 -11.59 19.86
CA LYS A 5 -1.88 -11.91 19.33
C LYS A 5 -1.99 -12.15 18.56
N GLU A 6 -1.79 -12.00 18.76
CA GLU A 6 -1.94 -12.04 18.12
C GLU A 6 -1.69 -12.11 17.06
N ASN A 7 -1.51 -11.86 16.88
CA ASN A 7 -1.08 -12.15 15.82
C ASN A 7 -1.50 -13.04 14.72
N ILE A 8 -2.23 -13.67 14.86
CA ILE A 8 -2.70 -14.65 13.92
C ILE A 8 -3.40 -13.95 12.78
N LEU A 9 -4.28 -13.07 13.10
CA LEU A 9 -4.92 -12.20 12.12
C LEU A 9 -4.25 -10.85 12.17
N VAL A 10 -3.58 -10.51 11.07
CA VAL A 10 -2.97 -9.20 10.97
C VAL A 10 -3.99 -8.25 10.36
N ASP A 11 -4.34 -7.23 11.11
CA ASP A 11 -5.23 -6.19 10.61
C ASP A 11 -4.36 -5.05 10.08
N TRP A 12 -4.30 -4.94 8.77
CA TRP A 12 -3.49 -3.93 8.10
C TRP A 12 -4.28 -2.68 7.74
N THR A 13 -5.54 -2.59 8.23
CA THR A 13 -6.35 -1.41 7.95
C THR A 13 -5.63 -0.16 8.46
N ASN A 14 -5.53 0.84 7.61
CA ASN A 14 -4.80 2.10 7.83
C ASN A 14 -3.29 1.96 7.80
N ASP A 15 -2.77 0.78 7.52
CA ASP A 15 -1.33 0.63 7.32
C ASP A 15 -0.94 1.18 5.95
N ILE A 16 0.32 1.57 5.85
CA ILE A 16 0.87 2.05 4.60
C ILE A 16 1.54 0.88 3.91
N ILE A 17 1.27 0.72 2.63
CA ILE A 17 1.83 -0.38 1.84
C ILE A 17 2.58 0.15 0.63
N LEU A 18 3.44 -0.72 0.09
CA LEU A 18 4.23 -0.42 -1.09
C LEU A 18 4.01 -1.54 -2.10
N LEU A 19 3.68 -1.17 -3.34
CA LEU A 19 3.41 -2.15 -4.38
C LEU A 19 4.69 -2.79 -4.88
N ASN A 20 4.66 -4.11 -5.02
CA ASN A 20 5.75 -4.90 -5.59
C ASN A 20 5.52 -5.21 -7.06
N ASN A 21 4.31 -5.07 -7.54
CA ASN A 21 3.94 -5.38 -8.93
C ASN A 21 3.06 -4.29 -9.50
N ASN A 22 3.01 -4.22 -10.83
CA ASN A 22 2.23 -3.23 -11.54
C ASN A 22 0.77 -3.62 -11.63
N TYR A 23 -0.11 -2.63 -11.52
CA TYR A 23 -1.53 -2.74 -11.83
C TYR A 23 -1.83 -1.66 -12.86
N ALA A 24 -1.31 -1.85 -14.05
CA ALA A 24 -1.33 -0.81 -15.10
C ALA A 24 -2.74 -0.38 -15.46
N ASP A 25 -3.71 -1.32 -15.43
CA ASP A 25 -5.10 -1.01 -15.72
C ASP A 25 -5.72 -0.06 -14.70
N LYS A 26 -5.09 0.06 -13.52
CA LYS A 26 -5.54 0.97 -12.47
C LYS A 26 -4.67 2.21 -12.36
N GLY A 27 -3.64 2.31 -13.23
CA GLY A 27 -2.68 3.40 -13.15
C GLY A 27 -1.70 3.28 -12.00
N LEU A 28 -1.52 2.06 -11.48
CA LEU A 28 -0.65 1.80 -10.33
C LEU A 28 0.56 1.00 -10.78
N TYR A 29 1.72 1.34 -10.21
CA TYR A 29 2.97 0.73 -10.63
C TYR A 29 3.83 0.38 -9.42
N THR A 30 4.78 -0.53 -9.65
CA THR A 30 5.73 -0.94 -8.61
C THR A 30 6.36 0.29 -7.97
N GLY A 31 6.40 0.30 -6.65
CA GLY A 31 6.95 1.41 -5.89
C GLY A 31 5.92 2.44 -5.46
N TYR A 32 4.68 2.35 -5.95
CA TYR A 32 3.62 3.23 -5.49
C TYR A 32 3.24 2.88 -4.06
N ILE A 33 2.90 3.90 -3.29
CA ILE A 33 2.59 3.77 -1.87
C ILE A 33 1.14 4.14 -1.66
N GLY A 34 0.44 3.29 -0.92
CA GLY A 34 -0.98 3.51 -0.64
C GLY A 34 -1.32 3.21 0.81
N VAL A 35 -2.59 3.42 1.15
CA VAL A 35 -3.11 3.21 2.50
C VAL A 35 -4.19 2.14 2.45
N VAL A 36 -4.08 1.14 3.32
CA VAL A 36 -5.07 0.07 3.37
C VAL A 36 -6.35 0.60 4.00
N VAL A 37 -7.44 0.45 3.27
CA VAL A 37 -8.76 0.84 3.75
C VAL A 37 -9.50 -0.36 4.35
N GLU A 38 -9.36 -1.52 3.72
CA GLU A 38 -10.02 -2.71 4.20
C GLU A 38 -9.15 -3.93 3.96
N ASN A 39 -9.05 -4.79 4.95
CA ASN A 39 -8.26 -6.00 4.90
C ASN A 39 -9.16 -7.18 4.62
N LEU A 40 -9.11 -7.74 3.40
CA LEU A 40 -9.88 -8.89 3.00
C LEU A 40 -8.98 -10.09 2.70
N ILE A 41 -7.80 -10.12 3.32
CA ILE A 41 -6.81 -11.17 3.05
C ILE A 41 -7.38 -12.55 3.37
N GLU A 42 -8.05 -12.68 4.51
CA GLU A 42 -8.53 -13.98 4.94
C GLU A 42 -9.65 -14.51 4.05
N GLU A 43 -10.55 -13.62 3.65
CA GLU A 43 -11.71 -14.04 2.84
C GLU A 43 -11.36 -14.18 1.36
N LYS A 44 -10.50 -13.31 0.84
CA LYS A 44 -10.30 -13.19 -0.61
C LYS A 44 -8.84 -13.09 -1.03
N GLY A 45 -7.91 -13.03 -0.08
CA GLY A 45 -6.49 -12.87 -0.40
C GLY A 45 -6.13 -11.51 -0.96
N ILE A 46 -6.95 -10.49 -0.71
CA ILE A 46 -6.72 -9.13 -1.21
C ILE A 46 -6.90 -8.11 -0.08
N ILE A 47 -6.41 -6.90 -0.36
CA ILE A 47 -6.77 -5.72 0.43
C ILE A 47 -7.44 -4.72 -0.51
N LEU A 48 -8.17 -3.78 0.07
CA LEU A 48 -8.62 -2.58 -0.64
C LEU A 48 -7.77 -1.42 -0.16
N ALA A 49 -7.15 -0.72 -1.08
CA ALA A 49 -6.23 0.35 -0.73
C ALA A 49 -6.46 1.58 -1.59
N ASP A 50 -6.22 2.74 -1.00
CA ASP A 50 -6.30 4.01 -1.69
C ASP A 50 -4.90 4.50 -2.02
N PHE A 51 -4.73 5.03 -3.22
CA PHE A 51 -3.47 5.59 -3.68
C PHE A 51 -3.68 7.03 -4.10
N PHE A 52 -2.79 7.90 -3.66
CA PHE A 52 -2.88 9.34 -3.90
C PHE A 52 -1.60 9.87 -4.50
N ASN A 53 -1.74 10.96 -5.26
CA ASN A 53 -0.58 11.75 -5.66
C ASN A 53 0.08 12.28 -4.38
N PRO A 54 1.35 11.95 -4.13
CA PRO A 54 1.98 12.31 -2.85
C PRO A 54 2.29 13.79 -2.72
N ILE A 55 2.16 14.55 -3.79
CA ILE A 55 2.41 15.99 -3.78
C ILE A 55 1.11 16.76 -3.62
N THR A 56 0.08 16.40 -4.38
CA THR A 56 -1.18 17.16 -4.41
C THR A 56 -2.29 16.55 -3.57
N GLY A 57 -2.18 15.26 -3.25
CA GLY A 57 -3.26 14.53 -2.57
C GLY A 57 -4.38 14.07 -3.48
N GLU A 58 -4.27 14.32 -4.78
CA GLU A 58 -5.31 13.87 -5.71
C GLU A 58 -5.35 12.37 -5.80
N ASP A 59 -6.55 11.82 -5.97
CA ASP A 59 -6.72 10.37 -6.06
C ASP A 59 -6.08 9.81 -7.31
N ILE A 60 -5.32 8.72 -7.15
CA ILE A 60 -4.83 7.93 -8.28
C ILE A 60 -5.76 6.75 -8.45
N ALA A 61 -6.04 6.02 -7.36
CA ALA A 61 -6.97 4.90 -7.38
C ALA A 61 -7.57 4.78 -5.98
N ILE A 62 -8.87 4.55 -5.93
CA ILE A 62 -9.61 4.45 -4.67
C ILE A 62 -10.15 3.04 -4.56
N LEU A 63 -9.98 2.43 -3.38
CA LEU A 63 -10.44 1.07 -3.09
C LEU A 63 -9.94 0.07 -4.13
N ALA A 64 -8.68 0.20 -4.52
CA ALA A 64 -8.08 -0.71 -5.48
C ALA A 64 -7.87 -2.08 -4.83
N GLU A 65 -8.23 -3.15 -5.54
CA GLU A 65 -8.03 -4.50 -5.06
C GLU A 65 -6.59 -4.90 -5.34
N ILE A 66 -5.83 -5.17 -4.28
CA ILE A 66 -4.43 -5.54 -4.41
C ILE A 66 -4.24 -6.90 -3.78
N LYS A 67 -3.67 -7.83 -4.53
CA LYS A 67 -3.41 -9.19 -4.02
C LYS A 67 -2.31 -9.15 -2.98
N LYS A 68 -2.39 -10.05 -2.00
CA LYS A 68 -1.44 -10.06 -0.89
C LYS A 68 0.00 -10.27 -1.34
N GLU A 69 0.23 -10.97 -2.45
CA GLU A 69 1.58 -11.21 -2.95
C GLU A 69 2.16 -10.04 -3.71
N ASP A 70 1.36 -8.99 -3.94
CA ASP A 70 1.75 -7.86 -4.78
C ASP A 70 2.12 -6.61 -3.99
N PHE A 71 2.13 -6.69 -2.66
CA PHE A 71 2.50 -5.57 -1.83
C PHE A 71 3.27 -6.04 -0.60
N ARG A 72 3.91 -5.08 0.05
CA ARG A 72 4.44 -5.29 1.40
C ARG A 72 4.12 -4.08 2.25
N VAL A 73 4.15 -4.26 3.56
CA VAL A 73 3.89 -3.16 4.48
C VAL A 73 5.10 -2.21 4.46
N TYR A 74 4.81 -0.92 4.38
CA TYR A 74 5.83 0.12 4.45
C TYR A 74 6.16 0.34 5.93
N SER A 75 7.38 0.03 6.33
CA SER A 75 7.74 0.01 7.75
C SER A 75 8.71 1.13 8.14
N GLY A 76 9.03 2.03 7.23
CA GLY A 76 9.85 3.20 7.57
C GLY A 76 11.34 2.95 7.66
N THR A 77 11.81 1.81 7.14
CA THR A 77 13.25 1.54 7.06
C THR A 77 13.93 2.57 6.16
N LEU A 78 15.26 2.61 6.19
CA LEU A 78 15.99 3.50 5.29
C LEU A 78 15.66 3.23 3.83
N GLU A 79 15.53 1.95 3.48
CA GLU A 79 15.15 1.58 2.12
C GLU A 79 13.75 2.08 1.80
N ASP A 80 12.81 1.91 2.72
CA ASP A 80 11.45 2.39 2.53
C ASP A 80 11.41 3.90 2.34
N GLN A 81 12.23 4.62 3.11
CA GLN A 81 12.28 6.07 2.99
C GLN A 81 12.79 6.50 1.61
N LYS A 82 13.78 5.78 1.08
CA LYS A 82 14.26 6.05 -0.27
C LYS A 82 13.18 5.80 -1.31
N LEU A 83 12.43 4.72 -1.14
CA LEU A 83 11.33 4.40 -2.06
C LEU A 83 10.21 5.42 -1.96
N GLY A 84 9.94 5.91 -0.75
CA GLY A 84 8.95 6.97 -0.56
C GLY A 84 9.35 8.25 -1.25
N LYS A 85 10.63 8.61 -1.17
CA LYS A 85 11.13 9.79 -1.86
C LYS A 85 11.03 9.61 -3.38
N ALA A 86 11.38 8.42 -3.86
CA ALA A 86 11.29 8.13 -5.31
C ALA A 86 9.85 8.26 -5.79
N PHE A 87 8.89 7.79 -4.99
CA PHE A 87 7.48 7.92 -5.32
C PHE A 87 7.08 9.39 -5.43
N LYS A 88 7.49 10.22 -4.47
CA LYS A 88 7.21 11.64 -4.53
C LYS A 88 7.83 12.29 -5.76
N ASP A 89 9.07 11.89 -6.08
CA ASP A 89 9.78 12.49 -7.20
C ASP A 89 9.09 12.21 -8.54
N LEU A 90 8.37 11.10 -8.66
CA LEU A 90 7.62 10.78 -9.87
C LEU A 90 6.55 11.84 -10.18
N PHE A 91 6.06 12.54 -9.17
CA PHE A 91 4.95 13.47 -9.30
C PHE A 91 5.38 14.93 -9.20
N ARG A 92 6.67 15.18 -9.02
CA ARG A 92 7.18 16.55 -9.01
C ARG A 92 7.30 17.08 -10.42
N LYS A 93 7.02 18.33 -10.55
CA LYS A 93 7.16 19.01 -11.82
C LYS A 93 8.45 19.80 -11.88
#